data_a1cbaab9ed328ad1d0064bfd744a993c
#
_entry.id   a1cbaab9ed328ad1d0064bfd744a993c
#
_cell.length_a   1.000
_cell.length_b   1.000
_cell.length_c   1.000
_cell.angle_alpha   90.00
_cell.angle_beta   90.00
_cell.angle_gamma   90.00
#
_symmetry.space_group_name_H-M   'P 1'
#
loop_
_entity.id
_entity.type
_entity.pdbx_description
1 polymer ?
#
loop_
_entity_poly.entity_id
_entity_poly.type
_entity_poly.pdbx_seq_one_letter_code
_entity_poly.pdbx_strand_id
1 'polypeptide(L)'
;PNGAGKTTTFYMICGLLEPSGGSVYLNDMDLAKYPLHKRSNLGIGYLPQESSIFKELSVEENLALAGESTFKNSKESEEKMESLLDAFNIQAIRERKGMSLSGGERRRVEIARALMKNPKFVLLDEPFAGVDPIAVIDIQKIIESLIGLNIGVLITDHNVRETLSVCHRAYVIKSGTLLASGNANEIYENALVRKYYLGENFKV
;
A
#
# COMPACT_ATOMS: atom_id res chain seq x y z
N PRO A 1 -17.80 -2.50 -2.28
CA PRO A 1 -18.26 -1.38 -3.11
C PRO A 1 -17.69 -0.06 -2.60
N ASN A 2 -17.78 1.00 -3.43
CA ASN A 2 -17.44 2.34 -2.98
C ASN A 2 -18.37 2.74 -1.83
N GLY A 3 -17.88 3.55 -0.89
CA GLY A 3 -18.64 3.95 0.29
C GLY A 3 -18.78 2.88 1.38
N ALA A 4 -18.16 1.71 1.24
CA ALA A 4 -18.24 0.65 2.27
C ALA A 4 -17.46 0.95 3.56
N GLY A 5 -16.60 1.97 3.58
CA GLY A 5 -15.76 2.33 4.73
C GLY A 5 -14.30 1.87 4.65
N LYS A 6 -13.81 1.38 3.50
CA LYS A 6 -12.42 0.91 3.30
C LYS A 6 -11.40 2.01 3.58
N THR A 7 -11.47 3.11 2.85
CA THR A 7 -10.56 4.27 3.00
C THR A 7 -10.67 4.90 4.40
N THR A 8 -11.88 4.97 4.97
CA THR A 8 -12.08 5.41 6.35
C THR A 8 -11.32 4.53 7.34
N THR A 9 -11.37 3.21 7.17
CA THR A 9 -10.61 2.25 7.99
C THR A 9 -9.11 2.48 7.82
N PHE A 10 -8.62 2.70 6.60
CA PHE A 10 -7.21 3.03 6.34
C PHE A 10 -6.80 4.32 7.04
N TYR A 11 -7.60 5.36 6.95
CA TYR A 11 -7.32 6.64 7.60
C TYR A 11 -7.23 6.49 9.12
N MET A 12 -8.07 5.65 9.73
CA MET A 12 -7.98 5.33 11.15
C MET A 12 -6.70 4.56 11.48
N ILE A 13 -6.29 3.59 10.64
CA ILE A 13 -5.05 2.83 10.82
C ILE A 13 -3.82 3.71 10.63
N CYS A 14 -3.83 4.60 9.65
CA CYS A 14 -2.73 5.55 9.40
C CYS A 14 -2.63 6.66 10.43
N GLY A 15 -3.71 6.97 11.16
CA GLY A 15 -3.77 8.11 12.08
C GLY A 15 -4.07 9.44 11.38
N LEU A 16 -4.72 9.39 10.22
CA LEU A 16 -5.31 10.54 9.51
C LEU A 16 -6.70 10.88 10.05
N LEU A 17 -7.39 9.88 10.62
CA LEU A 17 -8.70 10.01 11.23
C LEU A 17 -8.67 9.33 12.60
N GLU A 18 -9.22 9.98 13.61
CA GLU A 18 -9.39 9.42 14.94
C GLU A 18 -10.68 8.56 14.96
N PRO A 19 -10.61 7.29 15.42
CA PRO A 19 -11.79 6.46 15.55
C PRO A 19 -12.69 6.97 16.68
N SER A 20 -14.02 6.97 16.47
CA SER A 20 -15.00 7.32 17.49
C SER A 20 -15.06 6.29 18.64
N GLY A 21 -14.50 5.10 18.43
CA GLY A 21 -14.39 4.03 19.41
C GLY A 21 -13.52 2.90 18.90
N GLY A 22 -13.12 2.01 19.80
CA GLY A 22 -12.17 0.94 19.49
C GLY A 22 -10.72 1.42 19.55
N SER A 23 -9.79 0.55 19.13
CA SER A 23 -8.34 0.80 19.18
C SER A 23 -7.63 0.25 17.97
N VAL A 24 -6.48 0.80 17.64
CA VAL A 24 -5.58 0.32 16.59
C VAL A 24 -4.28 -0.12 17.27
N TYR A 25 -3.91 -1.37 17.11
CA TYR A 25 -2.70 -1.92 17.72
C TYR A 25 -1.64 -2.23 16.66
N LEU A 26 -0.40 -1.92 16.97
CA LEU A 26 0.78 -2.44 16.30
C LEU A 26 1.53 -3.32 17.30
N ASN A 27 1.45 -4.63 17.13
CA ASN A 27 1.78 -5.59 18.19
C ASN A 27 1.00 -5.25 19.47
N ASP A 28 1.68 -5.04 20.60
CA ASP A 28 1.06 -4.71 21.90
C ASP A 28 0.88 -3.20 22.15
N MET A 29 1.26 -2.36 21.18
CA MET A 29 1.19 -0.90 21.30
C MET A 29 -0.12 -0.36 20.75
N ASP A 30 -0.92 0.29 21.59
CA ASP A 30 -2.09 1.05 21.16
C ASP A 30 -1.68 2.33 20.44
N LEU A 31 -2.09 2.47 19.19
CA LEU A 31 -1.79 3.60 18.34
C LEU A 31 -2.87 4.69 18.33
N ALA A 32 -3.97 4.54 19.07
CA ALA A 32 -5.14 5.42 18.96
C ALA A 32 -4.77 6.91 19.05
N LYS A 33 -3.83 7.26 19.95
CA LYS A 33 -3.37 8.65 20.18
C LYS A 33 -2.16 9.07 19.34
N TYR A 34 -1.66 8.21 18.45
CA TYR A 34 -0.50 8.52 17.64
C TYR A 34 -0.92 9.07 16.27
N PRO A 35 -0.55 10.33 15.93
CA PRO A 35 -0.82 10.89 14.61
C PRO A 35 0.06 10.22 13.54
N LEU A 36 -0.29 10.43 12.26
CA LEU A 36 0.35 9.81 11.08
C LEU A 36 1.89 9.79 11.15
N HIS A 37 2.52 10.93 11.43
CA HIS A 37 3.99 11.02 11.43
C HIS A 37 4.64 10.12 12.51
N LYS A 38 3.99 9.98 13.68
CA LYS A 38 4.48 9.06 14.73
C LYS A 38 4.28 7.61 14.33
N ARG A 39 3.13 7.25 13.71
CA ARG A 39 2.89 5.89 13.21
C ARG A 39 3.86 5.54 12.08
N SER A 40 4.20 6.49 11.22
CA SER A 40 5.23 6.32 10.19
C SER A 40 6.59 5.96 10.82
N ASN A 41 7.00 6.66 11.88
CA ASN A 41 8.24 6.34 12.61
C ASN A 41 8.21 4.99 13.35
N LEU A 42 7.02 4.46 13.63
CA LEU A 42 6.83 3.12 14.20
C LEU A 42 6.85 2.01 13.14
N GLY A 43 6.90 2.38 11.87
CA GLY A 43 6.99 1.47 10.75
C GLY A 43 5.70 1.24 9.96
N ILE A 44 4.74 2.17 10.00
CA ILE A 44 3.54 2.13 9.16
C ILE A 44 3.74 3.07 7.97
N GLY A 45 3.94 2.50 6.77
CA GLY A 45 3.93 3.22 5.51
C GLY A 45 2.52 3.34 4.94
N TYR A 46 2.20 4.46 4.32
CA TYR A 46 0.92 4.67 3.64
C TYR A 46 1.14 5.21 2.23
N LEU A 47 0.55 4.53 1.26
CA LEU A 47 0.49 4.96 -0.13
C LEU A 47 -0.96 5.25 -0.51
N PRO A 48 -1.31 6.52 -0.71
CA PRO A 48 -2.65 6.92 -1.13
C PRO A 48 -2.97 6.47 -2.55
N GLN A 49 -4.25 6.50 -2.90
CA GLN A 49 -4.74 6.27 -4.25
C GLN A 49 -4.21 7.32 -5.23
N GLU A 50 -4.20 8.59 -4.81
CA GLU A 50 -3.66 9.68 -5.61
C GLU A 50 -2.12 9.67 -5.57
N SER A 51 -1.52 10.11 -6.69
CA SER A 51 -0.06 10.19 -6.80
C SER A 51 0.53 11.13 -5.75
N SER A 52 1.48 10.62 -5.00
CA SER A 52 2.16 11.34 -3.92
C SER A 52 3.58 11.78 -4.27
N ILE A 53 4.04 11.56 -5.52
CA ILE A 53 5.39 11.92 -5.95
C ILE A 53 5.58 13.44 -6.00
N PHE A 54 6.76 13.91 -5.62
CA PHE A 54 7.17 15.29 -5.84
C PHE A 54 7.55 15.48 -7.31
N LYS A 55 6.68 16.14 -8.06
CA LYS A 55 6.74 16.21 -9.53
C LYS A 55 7.99 16.93 -10.05
N GLU A 56 8.47 17.95 -9.34
CA GLU A 56 9.62 18.75 -9.72
C GLU A 56 10.97 18.14 -9.34
N LEU A 57 10.95 17.20 -8.40
CA LEU A 57 12.14 16.47 -7.96
C LEU A 57 12.44 15.28 -8.89
N SER A 58 13.70 14.91 -9.02
CA SER A 58 14.11 13.67 -9.67
C SER A 58 13.67 12.45 -8.86
N VAL A 59 13.78 11.25 -9.44
CA VAL A 59 13.53 10.00 -8.72
C VAL A 59 14.45 9.90 -7.51
N GLU A 60 15.74 10.14 -7.70
CA GLU A 60 16.74 10.13 -6.64
C GLU A 60 16.42 11.12 -5.53
N GLU A 61 16.11 12.38 -5.87
CA GLU A 61 15.71 13.41 -4.91
C GLU A 61 14.44 13.04 -4.14
N ASN A 62 13.46 12.39 -4.79
CA ASN A 62 12.26 11.88 -4.12
C ASN A 62 12.59 10.84 -3.05
N LEU A 63 13.53 9.92 -3.32
CA LEU A 63 13.97 8.90 -2.39
C LEU A 63 14.82 9.52 -1.27
N ALA A 64 15.79 10.37 -1.61
CA ALA A 64 16.66 11.04 -0.66
C ALA A 64 15.86 11.82 0.39
N LEU A 65 14.92 12.65 -0.04
CA LEU A 65 14.05 13.43 0.84
C LEU A 65 13.27 12.54 1.83
N ALA A 66 12.81 11.37 1.38
CA ALA A 66 12.12 10.44 2.27
C ALA A 66 13.06 9.80 3.30
N GLY A 67 14.33 9.63 2.96
CA GLY A 67 15.37 9.07 3.84
C GLY A 67 15.85 10.02 4.93
N GLU A 68 15.80 11.34 4.71
CA GLU A 68 16.37 12.36 5.63
C GLU A 68 15.95 12.21 7.09
N SER A 69 14.67 11.86 7.33
CA SER A 69 14.15 11.70 8.69
C SER A 69 14.43 10.32 9.31
N THR A 70 14.97 9.39 8.54
CA THR A 70 15.18 7.99 8.94
C THR A 70 16.63 7.70 9.23
N PHE A 71 17.52 8.15 8.35
CA PHE A 71 18.94 7.87 8.42
C PHE A 71 19.69 9.04 9.03
N LYS A 72 20.54 8.76 10.00
CA LYS A 72 21.48 9.75 10.60
C LYS A 72 22.76 9.86 9.80
N ASN A 73 23.08 8.84 9.02
CA ASN A 73 24.29 8.73 8.23
C ASN A 73 23.92 8.76 6.74
N SER A 74 24.53 9.67 5.98
CA SER A 74 24.29 9.80 4.54
C SER A 74 24.64 8.53 3.77
N LYS A 75 25.69 7.80 4.20
CA LYS A 75 26.12 6.56 3.56
C LYS A 75 25.05 5.47 3.67
N GLU A 76 24.46 5.27 4.84
CA GLU A 76 23.35 4.30 5.02
C GLU A 76 22.13 4.67 4.18
N SER A 77 21.82 5.95 4.08
CA SER A 77 20.73 6.45 3.23
C SER A 77 20.99 6.16 1.76
N GLU A 78 22.22 6.39 1.29
CA GLU A 78 22.63 6.15 -0.08
C GLU A 78 22.64 4.66 -0.42
N GLU A 79 23.20 3.80 0.43
CA GLU A 79 23.18 2.35 0.28
C GLU A 79 21.74 1.81 0.19
N LYS A 80 20.84 2.32 1.04
CA LYS A 80 19.42 1.95 0.99
C LYS A 80 18.77 2.42 -0.31
N MET A 81 19.05 3.64 -0.74
CA MET A 81 18.52 4.21 -1.98
C MET A 81 18.96 3.38 -3.19
N GLU A 82 20.26 3.08 -3.32
CA GLU A 82 20.80 2.26 -4.41
C GLU A 82 20.12 0.87 -4.44
N SER A 83 19.99 0.23 -3.29
CA SER A 83 19.28 -1.04 -3.18
C SER A 83 17.83 -0.96 -3.67
N LEU A 84 17.12 0.14 -3.40
CA LEU A 84 15.73 0.32 -3.83
C LEU A 84 15.63 0.69 -5.32
N LEU A 85 16.56 1.50 -5.84
CA LEU A 85 16.63 1.82 -7.26
C LEU A 85 16.80 0.55 -8.10
N ASP A 86 17.64 -0.37 -7.66
CA ASP A 86 17.87 -1.66 -8.30
C ASP A 86 16.66 -2.59 -8.15
N ALA A 87 16.19 -2.82 -6.92
CA ALA A 87 15.09 -3.74 -6.63
C ALA A 87 13.78 -3.38 -7.37
N PHE A 88 13.55 -2.09 -7.63
CA PHE A 88 12.35 -1.62 -8.35
C PHE A 88 12.59 -1.32 -9.84
N ASN A 89 13.79 -1.63 -10.37
CA ASN A 89 14.17 -1.36 -11.76
C ASN A 89 13.93 0.11 -12.17
N ILE A 90 14.33 1.05 -11.33
CA ILE A 90 14.20 2.49 -11.56
C ILE A 90 15.55 3.21 -11.66
N GLN A 91 16.66 2.48 -11.66
CA GLN A 91 18.01 3.01 -11.79
C GLN A 91 18.20 3.83 -13.08
N ALA A 92 17.70 3.32 -14.21
CA ALA A 92 17.82 4.01 -15.50
C ALA A 92 17.06 5.34 -15.59
N ILE A 93 16.14 5.59 -14.66
CA ILE A 93 15.33 6.81 -14.62
C ILE A 93 15.64 7.69 -13.41
N ARG A 94 16.74 7.42 -12.68
CA ARG A 94 17.07 8.08 -11.40
C ARG A 94 17.09 9.61 -11.46
N GLU A 95 17.57 10.17 -12.59
CA GLU A 95 17.69 11.62 -12.81
C GLU A 95 16.41 12.25 -13.41
N ARG A 96 15.44 11.41 -13.83
CA ARG A 96 14.22 11.93 -14.43
C ARG A 96 13.30 12.53 -13.37
N LYS A 97 12.70 13.68 -13.71
CA LYS A 97 11.72 14.36 -12.84
C LYS A 97 10.43 13.56 -12.72
N GLY A 98 9.81 13.59 -11.54
CA GLY A 98 8.56 12.91 -11.25
C GLY A 98 7.43 13.19 -12.24
N MET A 99 7.37 14.41 -12.77
CA MET A 99 6.38 14.82 -13.78
C MET A 99 6.50 14.10 -15.12
N SER A 100 7.69 13.59 -15.46
CA SER A 100 7.96 12.91 -16.74
C SER A 100 7.79 11.38 -16.68
N LEU A 101 7.44 10.83 -15.53
CA LEU A 101 7.29 9.39 -15.33
C LEU A 101 5.95 8.88 -15.84
N SER A 102 5.97 7.71 -16.49
CA SER A 102 4.76 6.94 -16.78
C SER A 102 4.04 6.50 -15.49
N GLY A 103 2.80 6.06 -15.58
CA GLY A 103 2.02 5.61 -14.42
C GLY A 103 2.71 4.48 -13.65
N GLY A 104 3.21 3.47 -14.36
CA GLY A 104 3.93 2.33 -13.74
C GLY A 104 5.28 2.73 -13.14
N GLU A 105 6.09 3.57 -13.82
CA GLU A 105 7.34 4.10 -13.28
C GLU A 105 7.07 4.90 -11.99
N ARG A 106 6.07 5.78 -12.04
CA ARG A 106 5.66 6.59 -10.89
C ARG A 106 5.28 5.73 -9.70
N ARG A 107 4.48 4.69 -9.91
CA ARG A 107 4.06 3.79 -8.83
C ARG A 107 5.24 3.07 -8.20
N ARG A 108 6.20 2.59 -8.99
CA ARG A 108 7.43 1.98 -8.48
C ARG A 108 8.25 2.97 -7.63
N VAL A 109 8.38 4.22 -8.08
CA VAL A 109 9.08 5.27 -7.33
C VAL A 109 8.37 5.61 -6.02
N GLU A 110 7.04 5.70 -6.01
CA GLU A 110 6.26 5.97 -4.80
C GLU A 110 6.44 4.88 -3.74
N ILE A 111 6.46 3.62 -4.18
CA ILE A 111 6.67 2.48 -3.28
C ILE A 111 8.11 2.48 -2.76
N ALA A 112 9.11 2.63 -3.65
CA ALA A 112 10.52 2.73 -3.26
C ALA A 112 10.74 3.87 -2.25
N ARG A 113 10.12 5.04 -2.47
CA ARG A 113 10.14 6.16 -1.53
C ARG A 113 9.56 5.81 -0.17
N ALA A 114 8.43 5.10 -0.11
CA ALA A 114 7.86 4.66 1.15
C ALA A 114 8.78 3.70 1.89
N LEU A 115 9.55 2.86 1.17
CA LEU A 115 10.50 1.91 1.73
C LEU A 115 11.79 2.53 2.26
N MET A 116 12.11 3.78 1.90
CA MET A 116 13.20 4.53 2.52
C MET A 116 13.02 4.69 4.03
N LYS A 117 11.80 4.60 4.53
CA LYS A 117 11.50 4.66 5.96
C LYS A 117 11.58 3.32 6.71
N ASN A 118 12.05 2.26 6.04
CA ASN A 118 12.11 0.90 6.60
C ASN A 118 10.80 0.47 7.28
N PRO A 119 9.64 0.54 6.59
CA PRO A 119 8.37 0.20 7.19
C PRO A 119 8.29 -1.29 7.53
N LYS A 120 7.54 -1.61 8.60
CA LYS A 120 7.13 -2.98 8.94
C LYS A 120 5.85 -3.38 8.22
N PHE A 121 4.99 -2.39 7.97
CA PHE A 121 3.73 -2.52 7.25
C PHE A 121 3.57 -1.41 6.22
N VAL A 122 3.05 -1.75 5.06
CA VAL A 122 2.68 -0.78 4.01
C VAL A 122 1.20 -0.92 3.72
N LEU A 123 0.48 0.19 3.77
CA LEU A 123 -0.92 0.30 3.42
C LEU A 123 -1.04 0.85 2.01
N LEU A 124 -1.69 0.10 1.10
CA LEU A 124 -1.92 0.46 -0.30
C LEU A 124 -3.41 0.73 -0.51
N ASP A 125 -3.76 1.99 -0.74
CA ASP A 125 -5.16 2.38 -0.98
C ASP A 125 -5.46 2.31 -2.47
N GLU A 126 -6.35 1.39 -2.85
CA GLU A 126 -6.81 1.10 -4.21
C GLU A 126 -5.69 1.02 -5.27
N PRO A 127 -4.66 0.16 -5.07
CA PRO A 127 -3.49 0.10 -5.95
C PRO A 127 -3.81 -0.36 -7.37
N PHE A 128 -4.91 -1.06 -7.60
CA PHE A 128 -5.34 -1.57 -8.92
C PHE A 128 -6.38 -0.68 -9.60
N ALA A 129 -6.82 0.42 -8.95
CA ALA A 129 -7.85 1.29 -9.50
C ALA A 129 -7.36 2.07 -10.73
N GLY A 130 -8.06 1.92 -11.85
CA GLY A 130 -7.76 2.66 -13.07
C GLY A 130 -6.43 2.31 -13.74
N VAL A 131 -5.86 1.14 -13.45
CA VAL A 131 -4.58 0.66 -14.00
C VAL A 131 -4.84 -0.30 -15.15
N ASP A 132 -3.98 -0.27 -16.16
CA ASP A 132 -4.03 -1.26 -17.25
C ASP A 132 -3.58 -2.66 -16.78
N PRO A 133 -3.98 -3.74 -17.49
CA PRO A 133 -3.67 -5.11 -17.07
C PRO A 133 -2.17 -5.43 -16.92
N ILE A 134 -1.30 -4.77 -17.70
CA ILE A 134 0.15 -4.98 -17.61
C ILE A 134 0.68 -4.37 -16.31
N ALA A 135 0.23 -3.15 -15.99
CA ALA A 135 0.61 -2.49 -14.75
C ALA A 135 0.04 -3.19 -13.50
N VAL A 136 -1.10 -3.87 -13.59
CA VAL A 136 -1.61 -4.74 -12.50
C VAL A 136 -0.61 -5.83 -12.17
N ILE A 137 -0.07 -6.53 -13.18
CA ILE A 137 0.94 -7.58 -12.98
C ILE A 137 2.20 -7.01 -12.30
N ASP A 138 2.64 -5.83 -12.70
CA ASP A 138 3.80 -5.18 -12.08
C ASP A 138 3.54 -4.84 -10.61
N ILE A 139 2.35 -4.33 -10.28
CA ILE A 139 1.96 -4.05 -8.89
C ILE A 139 1.89 -5.34 -8.07
N GLN A 140 1.36 -6.44 -8.62
CA GLN A 140 1.32 -7.74 -7.95
C GLN A 140 2.73 -8.23 -7.62
N LYS A 141 3.68 -8.18 -8.56
CA LYS A 141 5.09 -8.52 -8.32
C LYS A 141 5.74 -7.66 -7.24
N ILE A 142 5.41 -6.37 -7.21
CA ILE A 142 5.88 -5.46 -6.15
C ILE A 142 5.34 -5.91 -4.79
N ILE A 143 4.06 -6.24 -4.68
CA ILE A 143 3.45 -6.73 -3.43
C ILE A 143 4.14 -8.03 -2.98
N GLU A 144 4.37 -8.97 -3.89
CA GLU A 144 5.11 -10.21 -3.62
C GLU A 144 6.54 -9.91 -3.11
N SER A 145 7.22 -8.96 -3.73
CA SER A 145 8.56 -8.52 -3.30
C SER A 145 8.55 -7.93 -1.90
N LEU A 146 7.54 -7.12 -1.54
CA LEU A 146 7.38 -6.58 -0.18
C LEU A 146 7.20 -7.70 0.85
N ILE A 147 6.37 -8.69 0.53
CA ILE A 147 6.16 -9.88 1.38
C ILE A 147 7.47 -10.66 1.53
N GLY A 148 8.22 -10.84 0.44
CA GLY A 148 9.55 -11.46 0.45
C GLY A 148 10.58 -10.74 1.33
N LEU A 149 10.44 -9.42 1.50
CA LEU A 149 11.21 -8.59 2.42
C LEU A 149 10.66 -8.61 3.86
N ASN A 150 9.70 -9.48 4.15
CA ASN A 150 9.04 -9.62 5.46
C ASN A 150 8.28 -8.34 5.89
N ILE A 151 7.77 -7.59 4.91
CA ILE A 151 6.94 -6.39 5.12
C ILE A 151 5.48 -6.81 5.02
N GLY A 152 4.68 -6.52 6.04
CA GLY A 152 3.24 -6.73 6.01
C GLY A 152 2.57 -5.75 5.02
N VAL A 153 1.68 -6.25 4.17
CA VAL A 153 0.95 -5.41 3.20
C VAL A 153 -0.54 -5.47 3.50
N LEU A 154 -1.15 -4.30 3.67
CA LEU A 154 -2.60 -4.16 3.78
C LEU A 154 -3.11 -3.41 2.55
N ILE A 155 -4.08 -3.99 1.86
CA ILE A 155 -4.61 -3.46 0.59
C ILE A 155 -6.10 -3.17 0.75
N THR A 156 -6.56 -2.02 0.29
CA THR A 156 -7.98 -1.82 -0.05
C THR A 156 -8.10 -1.77 -1.56
N ASP A 157 -9.07 -2.48 -2.12
CA ASP A 157 -9.41 -2.34 -3.53
C ASP A 157 -10.87 -2.80 -3.75
N HIS A 158 -11.41 -2.43 -4.89
CA HIS A 158 -12.70 -2.92 -5.37
C HIS A 158 -12.54 -4.01 -6.45
N ASN A 159 -11.33 -4.19 -7.00
CA ASN A 159 -10.96 -5.26 -7.91
C ASN A 159 -10.70 -6.56 -7.14
N VAL A 160 -11.76 -7.33 -6.91
CA VAL A 160 -11.73 -8.50 -6.03
C VAL A 160 -10.75 -9.57 -6.53
N ARG A 161 -10.73 -9.84 -7.85
CA ARG A 161 -9.89 -10.89 -8.43
C ARG A 161 -8.40 -10.58 -8.25
N GLU A 162 -7.98 -9.39 -8.63
CA GLU A 162 -6.60 -8.92 -8.56
C GLU A 162 -6.12 -8.85 -7.10
N THR A 163 -7.00 -8.42 -6.19
CA THR A 163 -6.68 -8.33 -4.77
C THR A 163 -6.55 -9.72 -4.14
N LEU A 164 -7.49 -10.62 -4.39
CA LEU A 164 -7.47 -11.96 -3.80
C LEU A 164 -6.32 -12.83 -4.33
N SER A 165 -5.80 -12.55 -5.53
CA SER A 165 -4.66 -13.29 -6.08
C SER A 165 -3.34 -13.06 -5.31
N VAL A 166 -3.20 -11.94 -4.60
CA VAL A 166 -1.99 -11.58 -3.86
C VAL A 166 -2.17 -11.60 -2.34
N CYS A 167 -3.39 -11.75 -1.83
CA CYS A 167 -3.69 -11.70 -0.42
C CYS A 167 -3.72 -13.09 0.22
N HIS A 168 -3.05 -13.26 1.38
CA HIS A 168 -3.20 -14.45 2.22
C HIS A 168 -4.56 -14.49 2.93
N ARG A 169 -5.11 -13.31 3.26
CA ARG A 169 -6.38 -13.14 3.95
C ARG A 169 -7.08 -11.88 3.49
N ALA A 170 -8.39 -11.94 3.36
CA ALA A 170 -9.22 -10.81 2.98
C ALA A 170 -10.35 -10.57 3.99
N TYR A 171 -10.77 -9.32 4.06
CA TYR A 171 -11.91 -8.84 4.84
C TYR A 171 -12.86 -8.10 3.92
N VAL A 172 -14.08 -8.55 3.80
CA VAL A 172 -15.11 -7.91 2.97
C VAL A 172 -15.96 -7.01 3.84
N ILE A 173 -15.94 -5.71 3.53
CA ILE A 173 -16.69 -4.70 4.29
C ILE A 173 -17.89 -4.23 3.45
N LYS A 174 -19.05 -4.13 4.09
CA LYS A 174 -20.28 -3.57 3.51
C LYS A 174 -20.93 -2.63 4.50
N SER A 175 -21.21 -1.39 4.07
CA SER A 175 -21.88 -0.36 4.91
C SER A 175 -21.30 -0.23 6.32
N GLY A 176 -19.94 -0.18 6.40
CA GLY A 176 -19.21 -0.03 7.67
C GLY A 176 -19.12 -1.29 8.53
N THR A 177 -19.64 -2.43 8.09
CA THR A 177 -19.63 -3.69 8.85
C THR A 177 -18.83 -4.78 8.12
N LEU A 178 -18.21 -5.67 8.88
CA LEU A 178 -17.52 -6.84 8.35
C LEU A 178 -18.56 -7.86 7.88
N LEU A 179 -18.59 -8.13 6.56
CA LEU A 179 -19.50 -9.09 5.94
C LEU A 179 -18.92 -10.52 5.93
N ALA A 180 -17.64 -10.65 5.62
CA ALA A 180 -16.93 -11.92 5.56
C ALA A 180 -15.42 -11.71 5.76
N SER A 181 -14.72 -12.74 6.22
CA SER A 181 -13.27 -12.78 6.26
C SER A 181 -12.79 -14.21 6.00
N GLY A 182 -11.60 -14.34 5.38
CA GLY A 182 -11.00 -15.64 5.08
C GLY A 182 -9.94 -15.55 4.00
N ASN A 183 -9.43 -16.69 3.55
CA ASN A 183 -8.57 -16.79 2.38
C ASN A 183 -9.38 -16.59 1.08
N ALA A 184 -8.71 -16.57 -0.07
CA ALA A 184 -9.36 -16.33 -1.36
C ALA A 184 -10.51 -17.32 -1.65
N ASN A 185 -10.32 -18.62 -1.39
CA ASN A 185 -11.34 -19.64 -1.65
C ASN A 185 -12.57 -19.45 -0.76
N GLU A 186 -12.36 -19.20 0.55
CA GLU A 186 -13.44 -18.93 1.50
C GLU A 186 -14.25 -17.69 1.11
N ILE A 187 -13.59 -16.66 0.58
CA ILE A 187 -14.26 -15.45 0.08
C ILE A 187 -15.04 -15.74 -1.20
N TYR A 188 -14.47 -16.49 -2.15
CA TYR A 188 -15.17 -16.85 -3.39
C TYR A 188 -16.40 -17.76 -3.18
N GLU A 189 -16.35 -18.64 -2.17
CA GLU A 189 -17.43 -19.55 -1.83
C GLU A 189 -18.52 -18.92 -0.94
N ASN A 190 -18.23 -17.78 -0.32
CA ASN A 190 -19.15 -17.14 0.60
C ASN A 190 -20.40 -16.63 -0.11
N ALA A 191 -21.58 -17.15 0.27
CA ALA A 191 -22.85 -16.82 -0.35
C ALA A 191 -23.21 -15.32 -0.29
N LEU A 192 -22.86 -14.63 0.81
CA LEU A 192 -23.10 -13.19 0.95
C LEU A 192 -22.18 -12.38 0.06
N VAL A 193 -20.91 -12.78 -0.06
CA VAL A 193 -19.95 -12.14 -0.97
C VAL A 193 -20.40 -12.32 -2.42
N ARG A 194 -20.81 -13.52 -2.81
CA ARG A 194 -21.36 -13.78 -4.15
C ARG A 194 -22.57 -12.92 -4.43
N LYS A 195 -23.52 -12.87 -3.52
CA LYS A 195 -24.75 -12.08 -3.67
C LYS A 195 -24.52 -10.58 -3.82
N TYR A 196 -23.57 -10.02 -3.07
CA TYR A 196 -23.41 -8.56 -2.96
C TYR A 196 -22.23 -7.96 -3.72
N TYR A 197 -21.23 -8.79 -4.11
CA TYR A 197 -20.00 -8.32 -4.73
C TYR A 197 -19.66 -8.98 -6.06
N LEU A 198 -19.74 -10.32 -6.12
CA LEU A 198 -19.25 -11.06 -7.29
C LEU A 198 -20.33 -11.29 -8.34
N GLY A 199 -21.61 -11.32 -7.92
CA GLY A 199 -22.71 -11.79 -8.74
C GLY A 199 -22.81 -13.34 -8.75
N GLU A 200 -24.04 -13.84 -8.95
CA GLU A 200 -24.31 -15.30 -8.88
C GLU A 200 -23.56 -16.11 -9.96
N ASN A 201 -23.25 -15.49 -11.10
CA ASN A 201 -22.59 -16.11 -12.25
C ASN A 201 -21.06 -15.95 -12.25
N PHE A 202 -20.48 -15.43 -11.18
CA PHE A 202 -19.03 -15.23 -11.09
C PHE A 202 -18.30 -16.58 -11.14
N LYS A 203 -17.40 -16.73 -12.11
CA LYS A 203 -16.47 -17.86 -12.25
C LYS A 203 -15.05 -17.37 -11.92
N VAL A 204 -14.34 -18.13 -11.10
CA VAL A 204 -12.93 -17.95 -10.77
C VAL A 204 -12.06 -18.22 -11.98
#